data_f24e6a11e17269c271ab68f5a4077490
#
_entry.id   f24e6a11e17269c271ab68f5a4077490
#
_cell.length_a   1.000
_cell.length_b   1.000
_cell.length_c   1.000
_cell.angle_alpha   90.00
_cell.angle_beta   90.00
_cell.angle_gamma   90.00
#
_symmetry.space_group_name_H-M   'P 1'
#
loop_
_entity.id
_entity.type
_entity.pdbx_description
1 polymer ?
#
loop_
_entity_poly.entity_id
_entity_poly.type
_entity_poly.pdbx_seq_one_letter_code
_entity_poly.pdbx_strand_id
1 'polypeptide(L)'
;VKERLILRNPTEDCIAPKVQKIEMQILPPEHIKDYLEAADRRGLLPMFYLELVTGLRKGEITALLWSDLDTLNKTISVSKQYVKNPNGELTLSRPKTETSVRKVSIPQEAVDLLIAEHGKHPENPYMFPSPATGEMYYPDSVVNLHKKILKDAGLPHIRFHDLRHTFATLALQNGVDI
;
A
#
# COMPACT_ATOMS: atom_id res chain seq x y z
N VAL A 1 29.86 -4.33 22.51
CA VAL A 1 29.10 -5.39 23.15
C VAL A 1 29.14 -6.61 22.24
N LYS A 2 28.15 -6.87 21.32
CA LYS A 2 28.11 -8.10 20.51
C LYS A 2 29.34 -8.25 19.61
N GLU A 3 29.84 -7.17 19.02
CA GLU A 3 31.05 -7.12 18.20
C GLU A 3 32.32 -6.80 19.03
N ARG A 4 32.24 -6.77 20.35
CA ARG A 4 33.32 -6.42 21.28
C ARG A 4 33.98 -5.06 21.01
N LEU A 5 33.36 -4.17 20.25
CA LEU A 5 33.85 -2.83 19.94
C LEU A 5 33.80 -1.88 21.15
N ILE A 6 32.89 -2.18 22.09
CA ILE A 6 32.72 -1.46 23.35
C ILE A 6 32.57 -2.46 24.51
N LEU A 7 33.16 -2.15 25.66
CA LEU A 7 33.15 -3.02 26.85
C LEU A 7 31.74 -3.05 27.51
N ARG A 8 31.04 -1.92 27.51
CA ARG A 8 29.71 -1.77 28.13
C ARG A 8 28.78 -1.04 27.17
N ASN A 9 27.51 -1.42 27.20
CA ASN A 9 26.48 -0.72 26.45
C ASN A 9 26.20 0.66 27.07
N PRO A 10 26.49 1.80 26.41
CA PRO A 10 26.27 3.12 26.96
C PRO A 10 24.80 3.48 27.20
N THR A 11 23.87 2.70 26.66
CA THR A 11 22.42 2.92 26.84
C THR A 11 21.80 2.07 27.94
N GLU A 12 22.59 1.27 28.67
CA GLU A 12 22.11 0.32 29.66
C GLU A 12 21.38 0.99 30.83
N ASP A 13 21.83 2.21 31.20
CA ASP A 13 21.25 3.01 32.27
C ASP A 13 20.30 4.12 31.75
N CYS A 14 19.99 4.13 30.43
CA CYS A 14 19.12 5.15 29.84
C CYS A 14 17.65 4.77 30.04
N ILE A 15 16.87 5.69 30.58
CA ILE A 15 15.41 5.56 30.64
C ILE A 15 14.85 5.99 29.27
N ALA A 16 14.27 5.04 28.55
CA ALA A 16 13.61 5.36 27.29
C ALA A 16 12.45 6.35 27.52
N PRO A 17 12.31 7.39 26.69
CA PRO A 17 11.19 8.31 26.78
C PRO A 17 9.86 7.53 26.62
N LYS A 18 8.84 7.92 27.37
CA LYS A 18 7.51 7.32 27.25
C LYS A 18 6.98 7.58 25.85
N VAL A 19 6.74 6.50 25.10
CA VAL A 19 6.09 6.59 23.79
C VAL A 19 4.61 6.86 24.03
N GLN A 20 4.11 8.02 23.56
CA GLN A 20 2.68 8.26 23.51
C GLN A 20 2.08 7.32 22.45
N LYS A 21 1.13 6.48 22.88
CA LYS A 21 0.36 5.66 21.92
C LYS A 21 -0.47 6.58 21.05
N ILE A 22 -0.10 6.69 19.79
CA ILE A 22 -0.94 7.34 18.78
C ILE A 22 -2.03 6.33 18.44
N GLU A 23 -3.29 6.71 18.66
CA GLU A 23 -4.42 5.88 18.23
C GLU A 23 -4.39 5.68 16.72
N MET A 24 -4.59 4.43 16.29
CA MET A 24 -4.72 4.12 14.86
C MET A 24 -6.00 4.76 14.34
N GLN A 25 -5.86 5.55 13.29
CA GLN A 25 -7.00 6.11 12.58
C GLN A 25 -7.39 5.16 11.45
N ILE A 26 -8.69 5.04 11.21
CA ILE A 26 -9.23 4.30 10.07
C ILE A 26 -10.06 5.26 9.23
N LEU A 27 -10.24 4.95 7.97
CA LEU A 27 -11.23 5.60 7.13
C LEU A 27 -12.60 5.02 7.50
N PRO A 28 -13.52 5.80 8.09
CA PRO A 28 -14.84 5.31 8.46
C PRO A 28 -15.60 4.77 7.23
N PRO A 29 -16.40 3.70 7.38
CA PRO A 29 -17.13 3.10 6.26
C PRO A 29 -17.99 4.10 5.47
N GLU A 30 -18.62 5.04 6.15
CA GLU A 30 -19.44 6.11 5.57
C GLU A 30 -18.66 7.05 4.65
N HIS A 31 -17.34 7.16 4.81
CA HIS A 31 -16.47 8.02 4.01
C HIS A 31 -15.75 7.30 2.86
N ILE A 32 -15.86 5.97 2.78
CA ILE A 32 -15.20 5.19 1.72
C ILE A 32 -15.69 5.61 0.34
N LYS A 33 -16.99 5.84 0.19
CA LYS A 33 -17.58 6.28 -1.08
C LYS A 33 -17.00 7.61 -1.55
N ASP A 34 -16.99 8.62 -0.67
CA ASP A 34 -16.47 9.96 -1.00
C ASP A 34 -15.00 9.91 -1.36
N TYR A 35 -14.23 9.08 -0.65
CA TYR A 35 -12.82 8.84 -0.91
C TYR A 35 -12.59 8.23 -2.30
N LEU A 36 -13.33 7.17 -2.65
CA LEU A 36 -13.21 6.49 -3.95
C LEU A 36 -13.68 7.37 -5.11
N GLU A 37 -14.75 8.15 -4.94
CA GLU A 37 -15.18 9.14 -5.94
C GLU A 37 -14.12 10.23 -6.17
N ALA A 38 -13.43 10.67 -5.12
CA ALA A 38 -12.32 11.61 -5.26
C ALA A 38 -11.11 10.97 -5.94
N ALA A 39 -10.84 9.69 -5.68
CA ALA A 39 -9.81 8.93 -6.39
C ALA A 39 -10.13 8.76 -7.88
N ASP A 40 -11.40 8.50 -8.21
CA ASP A 40 -11.88 8.36 -9.59
C ASP A 40 -11.70 9.65 -10.39
N ARG A 41 -12.11 10.79 -9.83
CA ARG A 41 -11.89 12.11 -10.46
C ARG A 41 -10.42 12.41 -10.80
N ARG A 42 -9.48 11.72 -10.15
CA ARG A 42 -8.04 11.80 -10.42
C ARG A 42 -7.51 10.70 -11.33
N GLY A 43 -8.36 9.77 -11.79
CA GLY A 43 -7.96 8.58 -12.54
C GLY A 43 -7.15 7.57 -11.70
N LEU A 44 -7.35 7.55 -10.39
CA LEU A 44 -6.60 6.73 -9.43
C LEU A 44 -7.48 5.68 -8.75
N LEU A 45 -8.74 5.56 -9.16
CA LEU A 45 -9.69 4.62 -8.56
C LEU A 45 -9.15 3.19 -8.50
N PRO A 46 -8.60 2.59 -9.58
CA PRO A 46 -8.14 1.20 -9.53
C PRO A 46 -7.07 0.94 -8.47
N MET A 47 -6.11 1.86 -8.33
CA MET A 47 -5.03 1.75 -7.35
C MET A 47 -5.55 1.83 -5.91
N PHE A 48 -6.35 2.84 -5.60
CA PHE A 48 -6.81 3.06 -4.22
C PHE A 48 -7.96 2.14 -3.82
N TYR A 49 -8.76 1.67 -4.78
CA TYR A 49 -9.72 0.59 -4.54
C TYR A 49 -8.98 -0.71 -4.18
N LEU A 50 -7.96 -1.07 -4.97
CA LEU A 50 -7.15 -2.25 -4.69
C LEU A 50 -6.49 -2.17 -3.30
N GLU A 51 -5.98 -1.00 -2.92
CA GLU A 51 -5.40 -0.78 -1.57
C GLU A 51 -6.42 -1.06 -0.48
N LEU A 52 -7.65 -0.55 -0.61
CA LEU A 52 -8.72 -0.72 0.38
C LEU A 52 -9.22 -2.16 0.50
N VAL A 53 -9.14 -2.97 -0.58
CA VAL A 53 -9.61 -4.36 -0.54
C VAL A 53 -8.51 -5.40 -0.29
N THR A 54 -7.23 -4.96 -0.24
CA THR A 54 -6.08 -5.86 -0.04
C THR A 54 -5.18 -5.46 1.12
N GLY A 55 -5.21 -4.20 1.51
CA GLY A 55 -4.33 -3.63 2.52
C GLY A 55 -2.83 -3.78 2.18
N LEU A 56 -2.44 -3.67 0.92
CA LEU A 56 -1.05 -3.75 0.47
C LEU A 56 -0.21 -2.61 1.05
N ARG A 57 1.08 -2.87 1.28
CA ARG A 57 2.00 -1.78 1.63
C ARG A 57 2.29 -0.90 0.41
N LYS A 58 2.59 0.39 0.64
CA LYS A 58 2.90 1.33 -0.47
C LYS A 58 3.97 0.82 -1.44
N GLY A 59 4.99 0.14 -0.94
CA GLY A 59 6.04 -0.45 -1.77
C GLY A 59 5.61 -1.71 -2.50
N GLU A 60 4.62 -2.43 -1.99
CA GLU A 60 4.04 -3.61 -2.65
C GLU A 60 3.13 -3.16 -3.81
N ILE A 61 2.19 -2.25 -3.57
CA ILE A 61 1.25 -1.80 -4.59
C ILE A 61 1.95 -1.10 -5.76
N THR A 62 3.02 -0.33 -5.51
CA THR A 62 3.80 0.31 -6.58
C THR A 62 4.68 -0.66 -7.36
N ALA A 63 4.95 -1.85 -6.82
CA ALA A 63 5.76 -2.88 -7.48
C ALA A 63 4.94 -3.88 -8.30
N LEU A 64 3.60 -3.75 -8.33
CA LEU A 64 2.74 -4.69 -9.05
C LEU A 64 2.92 -4.56 -10.56
N LEU A 65 3.00 -5.73 -11.20
CA LEU A 65 2.98 -5.88 -12.64
C LEU A 65 1.67 -6.57 -13.07
N TRP A 66 1.30 -6.43 -14.34
CA TRP A 66 0.13 -7.17 -14.87
C TRP A 66 0.28 -8.69 -14.77
N SER A 67 1.51 -9.20 -14.83
CA SER A 67 1.81 -10.62 -14.61
C SER A 67 1.55 -11.11 -13.19
N ASP A 68 1.34 -10.21 -12.22
CA ASP A 68 1.00 -10.58 -10.85
C ASP A 68 -0.51 -10.79 -10.66
N LEU A 69 -1.34 -10.41 -11.64
CA LEU A 69 -2.80 -10.56 -11.61
C LEU A 69 -3.24 -11.87 -12.24
N ASP A 70 -3.99 -12.66 -11.50
CA ASP A 70 -4.70 -13.84 -11.98
C ASP A 70 -6.21 -13.53 -12.00
N THR A 71 -6.72 -13.20 -13.18
CA THR A 71 -8.13 -12.81 -13.37
C THR A 71 -9.10 -13.98 -13.19
N LEU A 72 -8.66 -15.22 -13.48
CA LEU A 72 -9.48 -16.41 -13.34
C LEU A 72 -9.70 -16.77 -11.87
N ASN A 73 -8.61 -16.77 -11.09
CA ASN A 73 -8.66 -17.08 -9.67
C ASN A 73 -8.93 -15.85 -8.81
N LYS A 74 -9.04 -14.66 -9.41
CA LYS A 74 -9.24 -13.36 -8.73
C LYS A 74 -8.22 -13.15 -7.61
N THR A 75 -6.94 -13.29 -7.94
CA THR A 75 -5.85 -13.14 -6.97
C THR A 75 -4.75 -12.24 -7.50
N ILE A 76 -4.06 -11.58 -6.56
CA ILE A 76 -2.83 -10.84 -6.82
C ILE A 76 -1.68 -11.51 -6.08
N SER A 77 -0.59 -11.79 -6.80
CA SER A 77 0.65 -12.32 -6.24
C SER A 77 1.52 -11.19 -5.72
N VAL A 78 1.76 -11.16 -4.41
CA VAL A 78 2.63 -10.18 -3.76
C VAL A 78 3.96 -10.84 -3.47
N SER A 79 4.95 -10.64 -4.34
CA SER A 79 6.27 -11.29 -4.26
C SER A 79 7.44 -10.30 -4.21
N LYS A 80 7.16 -9.00 -4.29
CA LYS A 80 8.16 -7.95 -4.37
C LYS A 80 7.64 -6.64 -3.80
N GLN A 81 8.57 -5.76 -3.43
CA GLN A 81 8.26 -4.42 -2.97
C GLN A 81 9.39 -3.45 -3.31
N TYR A 82 9.07 -2.20 -3.51
CA TYR A 82 10.08 -1.14 -3.56
C TYR A 82 10.42 -0.64 -2.17
N VAL A 83 11.72 -0.59 -1.89
CA VAL A 83 12.28 -0.11 -0.63
C VAL A 83 13.27 1.01 -0.92
N LYS A 84 13.21 2.07 -0.12
CA LYS A 84 14.18 3.16 -0.19
C LYS A 84 15.39 2.82 0.67
N ASN A 85 16.55 2.78 0.06
CA ASN A 85 17.83 2.58 0.76
C ASN A 85 18.23 3.85 1.55
N PRO A 86 19.16 3.74 2.49
CA PRO A 86 19.65 4.90 3.26
C PRO A 86 20.22 6.04 2.41
N ASN A 87 20.79 5.73 1.23
CA ASN A 87 21.27 6.71 0.24
C ASN A 87 20.16 7.36 -0.59
N GLY A 88 18.89 6.96 -0.38
CA GLY A 88 17.73 7.53 -1.06
C GLY A 88 17.31 6.81 -2.35
N GLU A 89 18.09 5.84 -2.82
CA GLU A 89 17.76 5.06 -4.01
C GLU A 89 16.64 4.05 -3.74
N LEU A 90 15.79 3.84 -4.76
CA LEU A 90 14.79 2.78 -4.73
C LEU A 90 15.38 1.48 -5.25
N THR A 91 15.22 0.44 -4.47
CA THR A 91 15.56 -0.92 -4.89
C THR A 91 14.36 -1.83 -4.82
N LEU A 92 14.23 -2.67 -5.84
CA LEU A 92 13.27 -3.76 -5.82
C LEU A 92 13.80 -4.84 -4.87
N SER A 93 13.08 -5.07 -3.78
CA SER A 93 13.44 -6.08 -2.80
C SER A 93 12.42 -7.21 -2.82
N ARG A 94 12.93 -8.44 -2.80
CA ARG A 94 12.08 -9.58 -2.41
C ARG A 94 11.86 -9.54 -0.91
N PRO A 95 10.70 -9.97 -0.41
CA PRO A 95 10.48 -10.08 1.02
C PRO A 95 11.56 -10.97 1.67
N LYS A 96 11.99 -10.61 2.88
CA LYS A 96 13.07 -11.29 3.61
C LYS A 96 12.73 -12.74 4.01
N THR A 97 11.46 -13.12 3.97
CA THR A 97 10.98 -14.46 4.32
C THR A 97 10.07 -14.99 3.22
N GLU A 98 10.10 -16.31 3.00
CA GLU A 98 9.20 -16.99 2.04
C GLU A 98 7.72 -16.79 2.39
N THR A 99 7.40 -16.67 3.67
CA THR A 99 6.05 -16.37 4.18
C THR A 99 5.53 -14.98 3.78
N SER A 100 6.41 -14.11 3.31
CA SER A 100 6.01 -12.77 2.82
C SER A 100 5.58 -12.80 1.34
N VAL A 101 5.87 -13.88 0.60
CA VAL A 101 5.29 -14.11 -0.71
C VAL A 101 3.90 -14.71 -0.49
N ARG A 102 2.88 -13.98 -0.92
CA ARG A 102 1.50 -14.36 -0.70
C ARG A 102 0.63 -14.06 -1.90
N LYS A 103 -0.45 -14.82 -2.05
CA LYS A 103 -1.56 -14.50 -2.94
C LYS A 103 -2.67 -13.86 -2.11
N VAL A 104 -3.20 -12.77 -2.60
CA VAL A 104 -4.32 -12.05 -1.98
C VAL A 104 -5.52 -12.15 -2.88
N SER A 105 -6.63 -12.66 -2.37
CA SER A 105 -7.90 -12.69 -3.10
C SER A 105 -8.47 -11.29 -3.22
N ILE A 106 -9.06 -10.99 -4.39
CA ILE A 106 -9.68 -9.69 -4.68
C ILE A 106 -11.12 -9.91 -5.18
N PRO A 107 -12.04 -8.97 -4.91
CA PRO A 107 -13.41 -9.05 -5.39
C PRO A 107 -13.47 -8.85 -6.92
N GLN A 108 -14.59 -9.26 -7.54
CA GLN A 108 -14.78 -9.13 -8.99
C GLN A 108 -14.67 -7.69 -9.45
N GLU A 109 -15.22 -6.75 -8.68
CA GLU A 109 -15.15 -5.31 -8.99
C GLU A 109 -13.70 -4.80 -9.10
N ALA A 110 -12.80 -5.33 -8.28
CA ALA A 110 -11.37 -5.00 -8.40
C ALA A 110 -10.78 -5.55 -9.71
N VAL A 111 -11.14 -6.78 -10.08
CA VAL A 111 -10.70 -7.38 -11.36
C VAL A 111 -11.17 -6.54 -12.54
N ASP A 112 -12.44 -6.13 -12.55
CA ASP A 112 -13.05 -5.34 -13.63
C ASP A 112 -12.37 -3.97 -13.75
N LEU A 113 -12.12 -3.29 -12.62
CA LEU A 113 -11.38 -2.03 -12.59
C LEU A 113 -9.95 -2.18 -13.12
N LEU A 114 -9.26 -3.27 -12.77
CA LEU A 114 -7.89 -3.53 -13.23
C LEU A 114 -7.84 -3.87 -14.72
N ILE A 115 -8.81 -4.63 -15.25
CA ILE A 115 -8.91 -4.90 -16.69
C ILE A 115 -9.13 -3.61 -17.46
N ALA A 116 -10.04 -2.74 -16.99
CA ALA A 116 -10.28 -1.44 -17.60
C ALA A 116 -9.03 -0.53 -17.55
N GLU A 117 -8.27 -0.59 -16.47
CA GLU A 117 -7.01 0.15 -16.33
C GLU A 117 -5.94 -0.36 -17.30
N HIS A 118 -5.79 -1.70 -17.43
CA HIS A 118 -4.86 -2.31 -18.37
C HIS A 118 -5.12 -1.87 -19.81
N GLY A 119 -6.40 -1.74 -20.19
CA GLY A 119 -6.78 -1.26 -21.52
C GLY A 119 -6.30 0.15 -21.87
N LYS A 120 -5.94 0.98 -20.89
CA LYS A 120 -5.41 2.33 -21.10
C LYS A 120 -3.92 2.35 -21.47
N HIS A 121 -3.16 1.32 -21.08
CA HIS A 121 -1.72 1.21 -21.31
C HIS A 121 -1.25 -0.24 -21.45
N PRO A 122 -1.78 -1.00 -22.44
CA PRO A 122 -1.61 -2.46 -22.56
C PRO A 122 -0.16 -2.93 -22.72
N GLU A 123 0.71 -2.07 -23.30
CA GLU A 123 2.12 -2.38 -23.51
C GLU A 123 3.00 -2.11 -22.27
N ASN A 124 2.45 -1.43 -21.26
CA ASN A 124 3.22 -1.11 -20.07
C ASN A 124 3.18 -2.29 -19.08
N PRO A 125 4.31 -2.81 -18.59
CA PRO A 125 4.34 -3.93 -17.68
C PRO A 125 3.81 -3.58 -16.29
N TYR A 126 3.88 -2.32 -15.88
CA TYR A 126 3.43 -1.87 -14.56
C TYR A 126 1.91 -1.79 -14.49
N MET A 127 1.35 -2.29 -13.38
CA MET A 127 -0.10 -2.21 -13.14
C MET A 127 -0.55 -0.75 -12.94
N PHE A 128 0.28 0.05 -12.30
CA PHE A 128 0.02 1.47 -12.06
C PHE A 128 1.23 2.30 -12.47
N PRO A 129 1.39 2.61 -13.76
CA PRO A 129 2.48 3.45 -14.23
C PRO A 129 2.24 4.91 -13.86
N SER A 130 3.33 5.62 -13.54
CA SER A 130 3.28 7.07 -13.35
C SER A 130 3.01 7.75 -14.70
N PRO A 131 2.00 8.60 -14.82
CA PRO A 131 1.71 9.29 -16.08
C PRO A 131 2.84 10.25 -16.52
N ALA A 132 3.72 10.64 -15.60
CA ALA A 132 4.84 11.53 -15.91
C ALA A 132 6.03 10.78 -16.56
N THR A 133 6.24 9.50 -16.21
CA THR A 133 7.44 8.76 -16.63
C THR A 133 7.14 7.46 -17.38
N GLY A 134 5.92 6.94 -17.28
CA GLY A 134 5.58 5.60 -17.75
C GLY A 134 6.14 4.46 -16.88
N GLU A 135 6.99 4.80 -15.91
CA GLU A 135 7.56 3.87 -14.95
C GLU A 135 6.65 3.72 -13.72
N MET A 136 7.01 2.86 -12.79
CA MET A 136 6.30 2.74 -11.51
C MET A 136 6.18 4.08 -10.77
N TYR A 137 5.14 4.23 -9.98
CA TYR A 137 5.09 5.33 -9.01
C TYR A 137 6.18 5.20 -7.95
N TYR A 138 6.84 6.31 -7.66
CA TYR A 138 7.65 6.39 -6.45
C TYR A 138 6.75 6.21 -5.21
N PRO A 139 7.05 5.32 -4.24
CA PRO A 139 6.15 5.03 -3.12
C PRO A 139 5.70 6.25 -2.32
N ASP A 140 6.57 7.27 -2.18
CA ASP A 140 6.20 8.50 -1.48
C ASP A 140 5.28 9.40 -2.32
N SER A 141 5.28 9.25 -3.65
CA SER A 141 4.32 9.93 -4.53
C SER A 141 2.90 9.42 -4.29
N VAL A 142 2.72 8.11 -4.07
CA VAL A 142 1.41 7.51 -3.75
C VAL A 142 0.88 8.07 -2.42
N VAL A 143 1.75 8.28 -1.42
CA VAL A 143 1.36 8.96 -0.17
C VAL A 143 0.87 10.39 -0.42
N ASN A 144 1.52 11.12 -1.33
CA ASN A 144 1.09 12.48 -1.69
C ASN A 144 -0.22 12.48 -2.49
N LEU A 145 -0.45 11.49 -3.34
CA LEU A 145 -1.72 11.30 -4.04
C LEU A 145 -2.86 11.02 -3.06
N HIS A 146 -2.64 10.13 -2.09
CA HIS A 146 -3.59 9.87 -1.00
C HIS A 146 -4.00 11.14 -0.24
N LYS A 147 -3.03 11.98 0.14
CA LYS A 147 -3.32 13.27 0.79
C LYS A 147 -4.20 14.19 -0.07
N LYS A 148 -3.95 14.22 -1.39
CA LYS A 148 -4.75 15.01 -2.32
C LYS A 148 -6.17 14.46 -2.44
N ILE A 149 -6.35 13.13 -2.48
CA ILE A 149 -7.67 12.49 -2.50
C ILE A 149 -8.47 12.84 -1.24
N LEU A 150 -7.87 12.71 -0.04
CA LEU A 150 -8.52 13.10 1.21
C LEU A 150 -8.96 14.56 1.20
N LYS A 151 -8.09 15.46 0.73
CA LYS A 151 -8.42 16.89 0.60
C LYS A 151 -9.60 17.14 -0.33
N ASP A 152 -9.63 16.48 -1.50
CA ASP A 152 -10.69 16.63 -2.50
C ASP A 152 -12.02 16.04 -2.03
N ALA A 153 -11.96 15.01 -1.19
CA ALA A 153 -13.12 14.41 -0.55
C ALA A 153 -13.61 15.19 0.69
N GLY A 154 -12.89 16.22 1.13
CA GLY A 154 -13.20 16.95 2.36
C GLY A 154 -13.02 16.13 3.63
N LEU A 155 -12.21 15.09 3.58
CA LEU A 155 -12.01 14.14 4.68
C LEU A 155 -10.82 14.53 5.56
N PRO A 156 -10.85 14.14 6.86
CA PRO A 156 -9.73 14.36 7.75
C PRO A 156 -8.49 13.60 7.28
N HIS A 157 -7.31 14.13 7.64
CA HIS A 157 -6.05 13.50 7.27
C HIS A 157 -5.85 12.21 8.06
N ILE A 158 -5.72 11.09 7.33
CA ILE A 158 -5.20 9.82 7.82
C ILE A 158 -3.93 9.47 7.05
N ARG A 159 -3.06 8.64 7.62
CA ARG A 159 -1.85 8.19 6.94
C ARG A 159 -2.20 7.17 5.86
N PHE A 160 -1.38 7.05 4.81
CA PHE A 160 -1.56 6.01 3.80
C PHE A 160 -1.60 4.60 4.43
N HIS A 161 -0.77 4.34 5.44
CA HIS A 161 -0.75 3.04 6.13
C HIS A 161 -2.04 2.75 6.90
N ASP A 162 -2.81 3.78 7.25
CA ASP A 162 -4.09 3.62 7.95
C ASP A 162 -5.19 3.05 7.01
N LEU A 163 -5.02 3.12 5.68
CA LEU A 163 -5.88 2.38 4.73
C LEU A 163 -5.77 0.87 4.92
N ARG A 164 -4.56 0.36 5.23
CA ARG A 164 -4.38 -1.05 5.58
C ARG A 164 -5.08 -1.41 6.89
N HIS A 165 -5.09 -0.51 7.88
CA HIS A 165 -5.87 -0.71 9.11
C HIS A 165 -7.36 -0.67 8.82
N THR A 166 -7.79 0.19 7.89
CA THR A 166 -9.19 0.23 7.40
C THR A 166 -9.57 -1.11 6.79
N PHE A 167 -8.75 -1.63 5.87
CA PHE A 167 -8.96 -2.97 5.28
C PHE A 167 -9.11 -4.04 6.37
N ALA A 168 -8.15 -4.12 7.31
CA ALA A 168 -8.16 -5.12 8.37
C ALA A 168 -9.42 -5.03 9.24
N THR A 169 -9.85 -3.82 9.60
CA THR A 169 -11.05 -3.58 10.39
C THR A 169 -12.30 -4.01 9.64
N LEU A 170 -12.43 -3.64 8.35
CA LEU A 170 -13.58 -4.01 7.52
C LEU A 170 -13.64 -5.52 7.29
N ALA A 171 -12.50 -6.17 7.05
CA ALA A 171 -12.44 -7.62 6.85
C ALA A 171 -12.91 -8.36 8.12
N LEU A 172 -12.42 -7.98 9.31
CA LEU A 172 -12.85 -8.55 10.58
C LEU A 172 -14.35 -8.33 10.84
N GLN A 173 -14.88 -7.13 10.55
CA GLN A 173 -16.31 -6.83 10.71
C GLN A 173 -17.20 -7.67 9.80
N ASN A 174 -16.68 -8.08 8.64
CA ASN A 174 -17.37 -8.96 7.69
C ASN A 174 -17.05 -10.45 7.87
N GLY A 175 -16.40 -10.83 8.98
CA GLY A 175 -16.11 -12.22 9.32
C GLY A 175 -15.02 -12.89 8.48
N VAL A 176 -14.18 -12.08 7.82
CA VAL A 176 -13.01 -12.57 7.08
C VAL A 176 -11.84 -12.70 8.06
N ASP A 177 -11.30 -13.91 8.19
CA ASP A 177 -10.05 -14.16 8.92
C ASP A 177 -8.87 -13.64 8.11
N ILE A 178 -7.94 -12.91 8.75
CA ILE A 178 -6.87 -12.12 8.10
C ILE A 178 -5.51 -12.75 8.38
#